data_3ad87e1b5b0b6ebf5201cb88bf0b8a3a
#
_entry.id   3ad87e1b5b0b6ebf5201cb88bf0b8a3a
#
_cell.length_a   1.000
_cell.length_b   1.000
_cell.length_c   1.000
_cell.angle_alpha   90.00
_cell.angle_beta   90.00
_cell.angle_gamma   90.00
#
_symmetry.space_group_name_H-M   'P 1'
#
loop_
_entity.id
_entity.type
_entity.pdbx_description
1 polymer ?
#
loop_
_entity_poly.entity_id
_entity_poly.type
_entity_poly.pdbx_seq_one_letter_code
_entity_poly.pdbx_strand_id
1 'polypeptide(L)'
;MGYPSVYPTGATLFDPQRTWSGYTLFQATEHGAVLIDMNGNVVREWPQLHGFPNKMLPGGYILGHSGQRDPRYGMQDMVDLIQVDWEGNITWKFDHYEEINDPENPSRWMARAHHDYQRTGNPVGYYAPGLEPQTESGNTLILAHTNLINEDISDKCLLDDTIIEVNWAGEVVWEWRCSDHFHELGFDEAARKAIRNNPNMRASNGGMGDWMHINSMSALGPNKWYDAGDTRFHPDNIIWDARESNIIAIIDKQSGKIVWQLGPDYSKPEFKHLGWIIGQHHAHMIPQGLPGAGNILIFDNGGWAGYGAPNPMSEDGVKNAWRDYSRILEINPQTLDIEWRYSPYEANLPHPTDSYRFYSPYISNMQRLENGNTLINEGSDGRIFEVTRDHEIVWEYISPFKGKSLNNNMVYRAYRIPYDWIPQLETPQETAIHAGDVSILRQPGAGAAGPARSSVKVTGVQPYNKSADALCVATDSDTLKRSPKLFKVAEESFVPVHHAEELQSEQPVLLFVGAERCVHCRKLWHLLNQEKVADRLSLTEKRYLDADNHQEIATQLGVRGLPALLVVQQGQAVARAPAALSAEQLFQWLHDNGL
;
A
#
# COMPACT_ATOMS: atom_id res chain seq x y z
N MET A 1 0.12 -10.67 2.91
CA MET A 1 -0.53 -11.77 3.65
C MET A 1 -0.61 -11.31 5.09
N GLY A 2 -1.75 -11.46 5.77
CA GLY A 2 -1.85 -11.08 7.17
C GLY A 2 -1.02 -12.00 8.07
N TYR A 3 -0.65 -11.48 9.24
CA TYR A 3 0.12 -12.25 10.22
C TYR A 3 -0.59 -13.56 10.55
N PRO A 4 0.12 -14.70 10.68
CA PRO A 4 -0.53 -15.98 10.92
C PRO A 4 -1.43 -15.95 12.15
N SER A 5 -2.66 -16.46 12.03
CA SER A 5 -3.64 -16.49 13.13
C SER A 5 -3.21 -17.34 14.35
N VAL A 6 -2.07 -18.00 14.25
CA VAL A 6 -1.47 -18.79 15.33
C VAL A 6 -0.62 -17.95 16.30
N TYR A 7 -0.27 -16.71 15.93
CA TYR A 7 0.47 -15.82 16.81
C TYR A 7 -0.47 -15.04 17.72
N PRO A 8 -0.07 -14.73 18.95
CA PRO A 8 -0.84 -13.87 19.84
C PRO A 8 -0.92 -12.45 19.25
N THR A 9 -2.01 -11.77 19.53
CA THR A 9 -2.22 -10.34 19.21
C THR A 9 -2.08 -9.50 20.48
N GLY A 10 -1.99 -8.17 20.32
CA GLY A 10 -1.67 -7.25 21.40
C GLY A 10 -0.16 -7.14 21.61
N ALA A 11 0.27 -6.63 22.75
CA ALA A 11 1.69 -6.59 23.10
C ALA A 11 2.18 -8.01 23.44
N THR A 12 3.15 -8.49 22.66
CA THR A 12 3.69 -9.85 22.76
C THR A 12 5.06 -9.90 23.43
N LEU A 13 5.74 -8.76 23.46
CA LEU A 13 7.03 -8.56 24.12
C LEU A 13 7.09 -7.11 24.64
N PHE A 14 7.58 -6.92 25.86
CA PHE A 14 7.88 -5.60 26.39
C PHE A 14 8.98 -5.67 27.46
N ASP A 15 10.12 -5.06 27.17
CA ASP A 15 11.23 -4.83 28.12
C ASP A 15 11.31 -3.35 28.48
N PRO A 16 10.72 -2.92 29.62
CA PRO A 16 10.68 -1.52 30.03
C PRO A 16 12.05 -0.86 30.26
N GLN A 17 13.10 -1.66 30.44
CA GLN A 17 14.44 -1.13 30.70
C GLN A 17 15.18 -0.74 29.42
N ARG A 18 14.74 -1.27 28.27
CA ARG A 18 15.44 -1.12 27.00
C ARG A 18 14.63 -0.41 25.91
N THR A 19 13.33 -0.25 26.13
CA THR A 19 12.42 0.47 25.23
C THR A 19 12.44 1.98 25.50
N TRP A 20 11.99 2.74 24.50
CA TRP A 20 11.63 4.14 24.68
C TRP A 20 10.14 4.25 24.97
N SER A 21 9.79 4.61 26.20
CA SER A 21 8.42 4.62 26.71
C SER A 21 7.58 5.74 26.10
N GLY A 22 6.31 5.44 25.82
CA GLY A 22 5.37 6.40 25.23
C GLY A 22 4.08 5.75 24.75
N TYR A 23 3.18 6.54 24.20
CA TYR A 23 2.00 6.01 23.50
C TYR A 23 2.35 5.70 22.06
N THR A 24 1.62 4.75 21.45
CA THR A 24 1.71 4.47 20.02
C THR A 24 0.39 4.78 19.37
N LEU A 25 0.39 5.70 18.38
CA LEU A 25 -0.76 6.04 17.55
C LEU A 25 -0.64 5.34 16.20
N PHE A 26 -1.72 4.73 15.74
CA PHE A 26 -1.81 4.16 14.40
C PHE A 26 -3.26 4.17 13.88
N GLN A 27 -3.42 4.00 12.59
CA GLN A 27 -4.71 3.78 11.97
C GLN A 27 -5.00 2.28 11.94
N ALA A 28 -6.11 1.87 12.53
CA ALA A 28 -6.60 0.50 12.49
C ALA A 28 -7.70 0.37 11.43
N THR A 29 -7.60 -0.67 10.59
CA THR A 29 -8.55 -0.90 9.49
C THR A 29 -9.98 -0.91 10.01
N GLU A 30 -10.85 -0.06 9.43
CA GLU A 30 -12.27 0.13 9.79
C GLU A 30 -12.55 0.61 11.24
N HIS A 31 -11.51 0.88 12.03
CA HIS A 31 -11.64 1.38 13.41
C HIS A 31 -11.28 2.86 13.58
N GLY A 32 -10.58 3.44 12.59
CA GLY A 32 -10.07 4.80 12.67
C GLY A 32 -8.72 4.89 13.39
N ALA A 33 -8.44 6.04 14.01
CA ALA A 33 -7.22 6.23 14.78
C ALA A 33 -7.32 5.54 16.14
N VAL A 34 -6.26 4.82 16.52
CA VAL A 34 -6.16 4.07 17.78
C VAL A 34 -4.87 4.46 18.49
N LEU A 35 -4.98 4.77 19.78
CA LEU A 35 -3.88 5.06 20.68
C LEU A 35 -3.73 3.94 21.69
N ILE A 36 -2.55 3.37 21.80
CA ILE A 36 -2.24 2.31 22.77
C ILE A 36 -1.11 2.74 23.71
N ASP A 37 -1.09 2.16 24.91
CA ASP A 37 0.06 2.24 25.84
C ASP A 37 1.11 1.15 25.55
N MET A 38 2.21 1.14 26.28
CA MET A 38 3.31 0.19 26.09
C MET A 38 2.89 -1.27 26.37
N ASN A 39 1.88 -1.48 27.19
CA ASN A 39 1.32 -2.80 27.46
C ASN A 39 0.27 -3.26 26.40
N GLY A 40 0.03 -2.43 25.37
CA GLY A 40 -0.90 -2.72 24.28
C GLY A 40 -2.36 -2.49 24.63
N ASN A 41 -2.66 -1.84 25.78
CA ASN A 41 -4.01 -1.46 26.13
C ASN A 41 -4.46 -0.31 25.23
N VAL A 42 -5.68 -0.40 24.70
CA VAL A 42 -6.29 0.71 23.96
C VAL A 42 -6.66 1.83 24.92
N VAL A 43 -5.97 2.96 24.80
CA VAL A 43 -6.18 4.13 25.64
C VAL A 43 -7.32 4.98 25.10
N ARG A 44 -7.33 5.18 23.76
CA ARG A 44 -8.35 5.99 23.10
C ARG A 44 -8.53 5.62 21.63
N GLU A 45 -9.73 5.83 21.12
CA GLU A 45 -10.10 5.67 19.71
C GLU A 45 -10.79 6.92 19.18
N TRP A 46 -10.55 7.21 17.89
CA TRP A 46 -11.24 8.23 17.09
C TRP A 46 -11.84 7.56 15.85
N PRO A 47 -13.03 6.95 15.94
CA PRO A 47 -13.60 6.12 14.88
C PRO A 47 -13.86 6.84 13.56
N GLN A 48 -13.91 8.19 13.57
CA GLN A 48 -14.13 9.00 12.38
C GLN A 48 -12.83 9.52 11.75
N LEU A 49 -11.66 9.24 12.34
CA LEU A 49 -10.36 9.62 11.79
C LEU A 49 -9.75 8.42 11.07
N HIS A 50 -9.80 8.46 9.75
CA HIS A 50 -9.29 7.40 8.88
C HIS A 50 -7.94 7.72 8.26
N GLY A 51 -7.19 8.67 8.85
CA GLY A 51 -5.91 9.14 8.34
C GLY A 51 -4.90 8.02 8.11
N PHE A 52 -4.25 8.08 6.99
CA PHE A 52 -3.05 7.32 6.72
C PHE A 52 -1.95 8.28 6.20
N PRO A 53 -1.09 8.70 7.14
CA PRO A 53 -1.10 8.41 8.58
C PRO A 53 -2.05 9.29 9.40
N ASN A 54 -2.35 8.91 10.66
CA ASN A 54 -2.74 9.86 11.68
C ASN A 54 -1.47 10.32 12.42
N LYS A 55 -1.36 11.62 12.71
CA LYS A 55 -0.21 12.19 13.42
C LYS A 55 -0.66 12.88 14.70
N MET A 56 -0.07 12.48 15.83
CA MET A 56 -0.28 13.16 17.11
C MET A 56 0.58 14.43 17.13
N LEU A 57 0.01 15.49 17.65
CA LEU A 57 0.71 16.74 17.95
C LEU A 57 0.68 17.00 19.45
N PRO A 58 1.62 17.82 20.00
CA PRO A 58 1.64 18.19 21.41
C PRO A 58 0.29 18.74 21.87
N GLY A 59 -0.10 18.46 23.12
CA GLY A 59 -1.38 18.86 23.68
C GLY A 59 -2.54 17.89 23.38
N GLY A 60 -2.25 16.73 22.78
CA GLY A 60 -3.25 15.71 22.46
C GLY A 60 -4.04 15.98 21.18
N TYR A 61 -3.56 16.88 20.32
CA TYR A 61 -4.17 17.08 19.00
C TYR A 61 -3.83 15.95 18.04
N ILE A 62 -4.74 15.65 17.11
CA ILE A 62 -4.49 14.71 16.01
C ILE A 62 -4.72 15.40 14.67
N LEU A 63 -3.77 15.21 13.76
CA LEU A 63 -3.88 15.59 12.35
C LEU A 63 -4.19 14.32 11.54
N GLY A 64 -5.29 14.33 10.79
CA GLY A 64 -5.78 13.20 10.00
C GLY A 64 -6.87 13.62 9.04
N HIS A 65 -7.63 12.67 8.50
CA HIS A 65 -8.75 12.96 7.61
C HIS A 65 -10.03 12.21 7.99
N SER A 66 -11.19 12.68 7.54
CA SER A 66 -12.49 12.09 7.86
C SER A 66 -13.03 11.14 6.78
N GLY A 67 -12.54 11.23 5.54
CA GLY A 67 -13.04 10.42 4.44
C GLY A 67 -12.21 10.52 3.17
N GLN A 68 -12.56 9.71 2.18
CA GLN A 68 -11.85 9.60 0.92
C GLN A 68 -12.79 9.76 -0.27
N ARG A 69 -12.23 10.14 -1.42
CA ARG A 69 -12.87 10.10 -2.72
C ARG A 69 -13.06 8.66 -3.17
N ASP A 70 -14.04 8.41 -4.03
CA ASP A 70 -14.18 7.11 -4.68
C ASP A 70 -12.88 6.75 -5.43
N PRO A 71 -12.26 5.59 -5.15
CA PRO A 71 -10.99 5.19 -5.74
C PRO A 71 -11.03 5.00 -7.26
N ARG A 72 -12.21 4.97 -7.88
CA ARG A 72 -12.37 4.99 -9.34
C ARG A 72 -11.86 6.29 -9.98
N TYR A 73 -11.87 7.38 -9.23
CA TYR A 73 -11.56 8.72 -9.73
C TYR A 73 -10.26 9.29 -9.15
N GLY A 74 -9.80 8.78 -8.02
CA GLY A 74 -8.57 9.23 -7.38
C GLY A 74 -8.09 8.22 -6.34
N MET A 75 -6.87 7.72 -6.49
CA MET A 75 -6.30 6.75 -5.57
C MET A 75 -6.01 7.43 -4.23
N GLN A 76 -6.76 7.03 -3.19
CA GLN A 76 -6.53 7.47 -1.80
C GLN A 76 -6.70 8.98 -1.55
N ASP A 77 -7.33 9.70 -2.46
CA ASP A 77 -7.61 11.12 -2.30
C ASP A 77 -8.48 11.38 -1.08
N MET A 78 -8.00 12.16 -0.14
CA MET A 78 -8.75 12.59 1.03
C MET A 78 -9.68 13.73 0.68
N VAL A 79 -10.90 13.72 1.24
CA VAL A 79 -11.87 14.81 1.06
C VAL A 79 -11.49 16.04 1.87
N ASP A 80 -10.83 15.83 3.01
CA ASP A 80 -10.36 16.86 3.93
C ASP A 80 -9.05 16.45 4.60
N LEU A 81 -8.33 17.40 5.15
CA LEU A 81 -7.29 17.24 6.14
C LEU A 81 -7.70 18.06 7.35
N ILE A 82 -7.82 17.43 8.51
CA ILE A 82 -8.35 18.06 9.72
C ILE A 82 -7.42 17.86 10.92
N GLN A 83 -7.32 18.88 11.76
CA GLN A 83 -6.77 18.77 13.10
C GLN A 83 -7.91 18.78 14.11
N VAL A 84 -7.92 17.81 15.00
CA VAL A 84 -8.89 17.73 16.09
C VAL A 84 -8.19 17.84 17.44
N ASP A 85 -8.86 18.47 18.41
CA ASP A 85 -8.40 18.49 19.79
C ASP A 85 -8.71 17.19 20.53
N TRP A 86 -8.32 17.10 21.79
CA TRP A 86 -8.55 15.92 22.60
C TRP A 86 -10.05 15.60 22.80
N GLU A 87 -10.91 16.60 22.81
CA GLU A 87 -12.37 16.48 22.94
C GLU A 87 -13.05 16.10 21.62
N GLY A 88 -12.34 16.11 20.49
CA GLY A 88 -12.84 15.76 19.16
C GLY A 88 -13.43 16.94 18.39
N ASN A 89 -13.12 18.17 18.79
CA ASN A 89 -13.50 19.37 18.03
C ASN A 89 -12.48 19.63 16.93
N ILE A 90 -12.94 20.01 15.73
CA ILE A 90 -12.06 20.42 14.64
C ILE A 90 -11.50 21.80 14.97
N THR A 91 -10.18 21.89 15.11
CA THR A 91 -9.46 23.14 15.40
C THR A 91 -8.80 23.75 14.15
N TRP A 92 -8.57 22.94 13.13
CA TRP A 92 -8.11 23.39 11.81
C TRP A 92 -8.62 22.43 10.74
N LYS A 93 -8.86 22.95 9.53
CA LYS A 93 -9.35 22.18 8.40
C LYS A 93 -8.84 22.74 7.08
N PHE A 94 -8.46 21.82 6.19
CA PHE A 94 -8.18 22.08 4.78
C PHE A 94 -9.02 21.13 3.91
N ASP A 95 -9.91 21.70 3.06
CA ASP A 95 -10.81 20.94 2.19
C ASP A 95 -11.15 21.69 0.87
N HIS A 96 -10.44 22.78 0.57
CA HIS A 96 -10.71 23.65 -0.57
C HIS A 96 -9.50 23.76 -1.50
N TYR A 97 -8.94 22.60 -1.95
CA TYR A 97 -7.88 22.61 -2.94
C TYR A 97 -8.43 22.56 -4.37
N GLU A 98 -9.32 21.61 -4.66
CA GLU A 98 -9.91 21.45 -5.98
C GLU A 98 -11.41 21.15 -5.90
N GLU A 99 -12.21 21.75 -6.78
CA GLU A 99 -13.62 21.42 -6.94
C GLU A 99 -13.78 20.22 -7.87
N ILE A 100 -14.31 19.13 -7.33
CA ILE A 100 -14.43 17.84 -8.00
C ILE A 100 -15.85 17.57 -8.46
N ASN A 101 -15.99 17.20 -9.73
CA ASN A 101 -17.23 16.80 -10.37
C ASN A 101 -17.17 15.33 -10.77
N ASP A 102 -17.26 14.43 -9.81
CA ASP A 102 -17.33 13.00 -10.11
C ASP A 102 -18.72 12.64 -10.65
N PRO A 103 -18.82 11.81 -11.72
CA PRO A 103 -20.11 11.29 -12.15
C PRO A 103 -20.83 10.63 -10.97
N GLU A 104 -22.13 10.80 -10.87
CA GLU A 104 -23.00 10.27 -9.81
C GLU A 104 -22.90 10.97 -8.44
N ASN A 105 -22.03 11.98 -8.28
CA ASN A 105 -21.89 12.77 -7.05
C ASN A 105 -22.11 14.26 -7.31
N PRO A 106 -22.69 15.00 -6.36
CA PRO A 106 -22.69 16.47 -6.44
C PRO A 106 -21.27 17.02 -6.47
N SER A 107 -21.06 18.10 -7.20
CA SER A 107 -19.81 18.87 -7.15
C SER A 107 -19.46 19.24 -5.71
N ARG A 108 -18.20 19.08 -5.35
CA ARG A 108 -17.70 19.43 -4.00
C ARG A 108 -16.22 19.80 -4.02
N TRP A 109 -15.85 20.70 -3.15
CA TRP A 109 -14.46 20.98 -2.85
C TRP A 109 -13.82 19.85 -2.06
N MET A 110 -12.55 19.55 -2.35
CA MET A 110 -11.76 18.51 -1.68
C MET A 110 -10.33 18.99 -1.45
N ALA A 111 -9.69 18.42 -0.41
CA ALA A 111 -8.26 18.58 -0.15
C ALA A 111 -7.39 17.87 -1.18
N ARG A 112 -7.85 16.75 -1.72
CA ARG A 112 -7.09 15.82 -2.57
C ARG A 112 -5.75 15.38 -1.96
N ALA A 113 -5.60 15.55 -0.64
CA ALA A 113 -4.44 15.07 0.11
C ALA A 113 -4.35 13.54 0.04
N HIS A 114 -3.14 13.02 0.08
CA HIS A 114 -2.91 11.57 0.19
C HIS A 114 -1.60 11.30 0.92
N HIS A 115 -1.44 10.11 1.46
CA HIS A 115 -0.23 9.52 2.01
C HIS A 115 0.56 10.32 3.05
N ASP A 116 0.80 11.63 2.90
CA ASP A 116 1.61 12.37 3.87
C ASP A 116 1.29 13.86 3.97
N TYR A 117 1.51 14.43 5.14
CA TYR A 117 1.35 15.84 5.48
C TYR A 117 2.18 16.20 6.70
N GLN A 118 2.79 17.40 6.72
CA GLN A 118 3.69 17.84 7.79
C GLN A 118 3.34 19.25 8.25
N ARG A 119 3.14 19.42 9.56
CA ARG A 119 2.96 20.74 10.16
C ARG A 119 4.33 21.37 10.48
N THR A 120 4.50 22.67 10.16
CA THR A 120 5.69 23.45 10.50
C THR A 120 6.09 23.27 11.97
N GLY A 121 7.39 23.27 12.23
CA GLY A 121 8.00 23.09 13.54
C GLY A 121 8.60 21.71 13.78
N ASN A 122 8.10 20.70 13.05
CA ASN A 122 8.66 19.37 13.06
C ASN A 122 8.76 18.84 11.62
N PRO A 123 9.93 18.41 11.15
CA PRO A 123 10.12 18.01 9.76
C PRO A 123 9.53 16.64 9.42
N VAL A 124 9.35 15.72 10.36
CA VAL A 124 9.06 14.30 10.08
C VAL A 124 7.70 13.77 10.59
N GLY A 125 6.95 14.57 11.35
CA GLY A 125 5.62 14.19 11.87
C GLY A 125 5.63 13.14 12.99
N TYR A 126 6.78 12.85 13.58
CA TYR A 126 6.93 12.09 14.82
C TYR A 126 7.83 12.84 15.79
N TYR A 127 7.84 12.44 17.06
CA TYR A 127 8.62 13.14 18.10
C TYR A 127 10.11 13.22 17.74
N ALA A 128 10.64 14.44 17.84
CA ALA A 128 12.07 14.72 17.79
C ALA A 128 12.40 15.79 18.83
N PRO A 129 13.47 15.64 19.64
CA PRO A 129 13.78 16.57 20.73
C PRO A 129 13.96 18.00 20.23
N GLY A 130 13.21 18.94 20.82
CA GLY A 130 13.28 20.36 20.48
C GLY A 130 12.66 20.76 19.13
N LEU A 131 11.96 19.85 18.44
CA LEU A 131 11.29 20.08 17.19
C LEU A 131 9.79 19.76 17.34
N GLU A 132 9.00 20.74 17.76
CA GLU A 132 7.58 20.55 18.00
C GLU A 132 6.74 21.13 16.86
N PRO A 133 5.77 20.37 16.33
CA PRO A 133 4.84 20.89 15.35
C PRO A 133 3.94 21.97 15.97
N GLN A 134 3.66 23.02 15.21
CA GLN A 134 2.77 24.09 15.64
C GLN A 134 1.31 23.61 15.66
N THR A 135 0.60 23.87 16.74
CA THR A 135 -0.78 23.37 16.94
C THR A 135 -1.87 24.42 16.73
N GLU A 136 -1.51 25.72 16.78
CA GLU A 136 -2.45 26.85 16.65
C GLU A 136 -2.08 27.81 15.52
N SER A 137 -1.07 27.47 14.75
CA SER A 137 -0.54 28.28 13.65
C SER A 137 0.34 27.45 12.73
N GLY A 138 1.05 28.10 11.82
CA GLY A 138 2.04 27.50 10.94
C GLY A 138 1.46 26.97 9.63
N ASN A 139 2.36 26.70 8.71
CA ASN A 139 2.02 26.09 7.43
C ASN A 139 1.92 24.58 7.56
N THR A 140 1.31 23.95 6.58
CA THR A 140 1.26 22.50 6.44
C THR A 140 1.72 22.12 5.05
N LEU A 141 2.78 21.31 4.94
CA LEU A 141 3.11 20.61 3.72
C LEU A 141 2.12 19.46 3.54
N ILE A 142 1.61 19.30 2.33
CA ILE A 142 0.60 18.29 1.99
C ILE A 142 0.99 17.65 0.68
N LEU A 143 1.02 16.34 0.64
CA LEU A 143 1.09 15.58 -0.60
C LEU A 143 -0.33 15.48 -1.16
N ALA A 144 -0.54 15.95 -2.39
CA ALA A 144 -1.85 16.03 -3.03
C ALA A 144 -1.79 15.45 -4.45
N HIS A 145 -2.96 15.14 -5.00
CA HIS A 145 -3.09 14.72 -6.39
C HIS A 145 -3.70 15.80 -7.29
N THR A 146 -3.26 15.78 -8.54
CA THR A 146 -3.89 16.52 -9.64
C THR A 146 -4.11 15.57 -10.83
N ASN A 147 -5.29 15.65 -11.47
CA ASN A 147 -5.53 14.91 -12.70
C ASN A 147 -5.12 15.77 -13.90
N LEU A 148 -4.26 15.20 -14.77
CA LEU A 148 -3.81 15.89 -15.97
C LEU A 148 -3.48 14.92 -17.11
N ILE A 149 -3.35 15.48 -18.33
CA ILE A 149 -2.75 14.81 -19.47
C ILE A 149 -1.45 15.54 -19.78
N ASN A 150 -0.34 14.79 -19.82
CA ASN A 150 0.96 15.29 -20.23
C ASN A 150 1.52 14.36 -21.31
N GLU A 151 1.46 14.78 -22.56
CA GLU A 151 1.87 13.96 -23.72
C GLU A 151 3.36 13.60 -23.73
N ASP A 152 4.21 14.32 -23.00
CA ASP A 152 5.62 13.96 -22.82
C ASP A 152 5.77 12.70 -21.99
N ILE A 153 4.81 12.45 -21.09
CA ILE A 153 4.76 11.28 -20.20
C ILE A 153 3.89 10.19 -20.81
N SER A 154 2.60 10.48 -21.06
CA SER A 154 1.63 9.53 -21.60
C SER A 154 0.47 10.28 -22.27
N ASP A 155 -0.18 9.65 -23.26
CA ASP A 155 -1.44 10.09 -23.84
C ASP A 155 -2.66 9.77 -22.96
N LYS A 156 -2.43 9.07 -21.86
CA LYS A 156 -3.45 8.71 -20.88
C LYS A 156 -3.52 9.73 -19.76
N CYS A 157 -4.69 9.81 -19.12
CA CYS A 157 -4.84 10.65 -17.94
C CYS A 157 -3.90 10.16 -16.83
N LEU A 158 -3.19 11.10 -16.22
CA LEU A 158 -2.32 10.87 -15.08
C LEU A 158 -3.02 11.33 -13.80
N LEU A 159 -2.83 10.58 -12.73
CA LEU A 159 -2.99 11.03 -11.37
C LEU A 159 -1.61 11.45 -10.91
N ASP A 160 -1.35 12.75 -10.96
CA ASP A 160 -0.02 13.31 -10.74
C ASP A 160 0.17 13.73 -9.30
N ASP A 161 1.30 13.33 -8.71
CA ASP A 161 1.67 13.72 -7.37
C ASP A 161 2.10 15.19 -7.33
N THR A 162 1.50 15.95 -6.44
CA THR A 162 1.76 17.36 -6.22
C THR A 162 2.06 17.61 -4.75
N ILE A 163 3.13 18.33 -4.43
CA ILE A 163 3.42 18.76 -3.07
C ILE A 163 3.00 20.21 -2.94
N ILE A 164 2.08 20.50 -2.03
CA ILE A 164 1.64 21.85 -1.73
C ILE A 164 2.00 22.24 -0.30
N GLU A 165 2.21 23.52 -0.08
CA GLU A 165 2.27 24.11 1.26
C GLU A 165 1.10 25.05 1.43
N VAL A 166 0.32 24.86 2.48
CA VAL A 166 -0.82 25.70 2.82
C VAL A 166 -0.55 26.44 4.12
N ASN A 167 -0.95 27.70 4.18
CA ASN A 167 -0.88 28.47 5.42
C ASN A 167 -2.03 28.09 6.38
N TRP A 168 -2.05 28.67 7.57
CA TRP A 168 -3.08 28.39 8.57
C TRP A 168 -4.51 28.73 8.11
N ALA A 169 -4.64 29.70 7.19
CA ALA A 169 -5.94 30.08 6.60
C ALA A 169 -6.41 29.10 5.49
N GLY A 170 -5.59 28.11 5.12
CA GLY A 170 -5.90 27.15 4.05
C GLY A 170 -5.54 27.66 2.65
N GLU A 171 -4.76 28.74 2.52
CA GLU A 171 -4.31 29.25 1.23
C GLU A 171 -3.02 28.53 0.80
N VAL A 172 -2.95 28.09 -0.47
CA VAL A 172 -1.73 27.49 -1.05
C VAL A 172 -0.69 28.60 -1.24
N VAL A 173 0.46 28.47 -0.58
CA VAL A 173 1.57 29.44 -0.62
C VAL A 173 2.78 28.94 -1.40
N TRP A 174 2.85 27.63 -1.68
CA TRP A 174 3.88 27.01 -2.50
C TRP A 174 3.34 25.70 -3.10
N GLU A 175 3.80 25.36 -4.32
CA GLU A 175 3.37 24.18 -5.06
C GLU A 175 4.54 23.64 -5.90
N TRP A 176 4.64 22.31 -5.98
CA TRP A 176 5.56 21.57 -6.86
C TRP A 176 4.82 20.37 -7.45
N ARG A 177 4.94 20.16 -8.77
CA ARG A 177 4.29 19.05 -9.50
C ARG A 177 5.31 18.09 -10.04
N CYS A 178 5.11 16.81 -9.82
CA CYS A 178 6.05 15.79 -10.25
C CYS A 178 6.18 15.71 -11.77
N SER A 179 5.09 15.85 -12.51
CA SER A 179 5.08 15.80 -13.98
C SER A 179 5.90 16.90 -14.65
N ASP A 180 6.08 18.05 -14.03
CA ASP A 180 6.90 19.15 -14.56
C ASP A 180 8.40 18.80 -14.57
N HIS A 181 8.80 17.77 -13.78
CA HIS A 181 10.19 17.33 -13.60
C HIS A 181 10.48 15.97 -14.25
N PHE A 182 9.60 15.46 -15.11
CA PHE A 182 9.73 14.12 -15.72
C PHE A 182 11.11 13.86 -16.34
N HIS A 183 11.69 14.86 -17.00
CA HIS A 183 13.00 14.72 -17.64
C HIS A 183 14.17 14.72 -16.65
N GLU A 184 13.98 15.19 -15.43
CA GLU A 184 14.99 15.20 -14.35
C GLU A 184 15.05 13.85 -13.61
N LEU A 185 13.98 13.03 -13.67
CA LEU A 185 13.81 11.80 -12.88
C LEU A 185 14.73 10.64 -13.31
N GLY A 186 15.44 10.78 -14.45
CA GLY A 186 16.48 9.83 -14.85
C GLY A 186 15.97 8.51 -15.42
N PHE A 187 14.72 8.42 -15.86
CA PHE A 187 14.19 7.24 -16.56
C PHE A 187 14.91 7.00 -17.88
N ASP A 188 15.32 5.75 -18.13
CA ASP A 188 15.81 5.32 -19.43
C ASP A 188 14.68 5.20 -20.47
N GLU A 189 15.03 4.89 -21.72
CA GLU A 189 14.07 4.79 -22.82
C GLU A 189 13.04 3.68 -22.58
N ALA A 190 13.45 2.54 -22.00
CA ALA A 190 12.56 1.43 -21.73
C ALA A 190 11.54 1.78 -20.64
N ALA A 191 11.99 2.44 -19.58
CA ALA A 191 11.13 2.93 -18.51
C ALA A 191 10.14 3.99 -19.02
N ARG A 192 10.60 4.97 -19.81
CA ARG A 192 9.73 5.97 -20.44
C ARG A 192 8.67 5.36 -21.35
N LYS A 193 9.04 4.32 -22.10
CA LYS A 193 8.10 3.58 -22.96
C LYS A 193 7.08 2.82 -22.12
N ALA A 194 7.49 2.18 -21.03
CA ALA A 194 6.59 1.49 -20.11
C ALA A 194 5.57 2.45 -19.49
N ILE A 195 6.03 3.61 -18.96
CA ILE A 195 5.19 4.66 -18.41
C ILE A 195 4.21 5.19 -19.47
N ARG A 196 4.67 5.50 -20.68
CA ARG A 196 3.83 6.01 -21.76
C ARG A 196 2.69 5.06 -22.10
N ASN A 197 2.97 3.76 -22.18
CA ASN A 197 2.01 2.74 -22.55
C ASN A 197 1.06 2.39 -21.39
N ASN A 198 1.58 2.37 -20.17
CA ASN A 198 0.84 1.99 -18.97
C ASN A 198 1.38 2.74 -17.73
N PRO A 199 0.93 3.99 -17.47
CA PRO A 199 1.35 4.74 -16.29
C PRO A 199 0.72 4.17 -15.02
N ASN A 200 1.10 2.93 -14.65
CA ASN A 200 0.58 2.18 -13.51
C ASN A 200 -0.96 2.16 -13.42
N MET A 201 -1.63 2.03 -14.53
CA MET A 201 -3.09 1.91 -14.51
C MET A 201 -3.49 0.59 -13.90
N ARG A 202 -4.35 0.62 -12.90
CA ARG A 202 -5.00 -0.58 -12.38
C ARG A 202 -6.17 -0.90 -13.31
N ALA A 203 -5.97 -1.90 -14.16
CA ALA A 203 -6.95 -2.31 -15.16
C ALA A 203 -8.33 -2.65 -14.56
N SER A 204 -8.37 -3.12 -13.31
CA SER A 204 -9.62 -3.54 -12.65
C SER A 204 -10.49 -2.39 -12.16
N ASN A 205 -9.96 -1.22 -11.89
CA ASN A 205 -10.72 -0.08 -11.37
C ASN A 205 -10.72 1.14 -12.30
N GLY A 206 -10.23 1.01 -13.53
CA GLY A 206 -10.09 2.15 -14.42
C GLY A 206 -9.18 3.24 -13.84
N GLY A 207 -8.16 2.81 -13.09
CA GLY A 207 -7.26 3.69 -12.36
C GLY A 207 -6.75 4.84 -13.21
N MET A 208 -6.55 5.99 -12.60
CA MET A 208 -6.31 7.28 -13.25
C MET A 208 -4.84 7.54 -13.55
N GLY A 209 -4.02 6.48 -13.76
CA GLY A 209 -2.61 6.65 -14.09
C GLY A 209 -1.75 7.17 -12.93
N ASP A 210 -1.84 6.53 -11.79
CA ASP A 210 -1.03 6.80 -10.59
C ASP A 210 0.42 6.33 -10.82
N TRP A 211 1.16 7.12 -11.60
CA TRP A 211 2.39 6.70 -12.24
C TRP A 211 3.65 6.78 -11.37
N MET A 212 3.69 7.69 -10.41
CA MET A 212 4.80 7.80 -9.46
C MET A 212 4.45 7.17 -8.11
N HIS A 213 3.25 7.45 -7.62
CA HIS A 213 2.78 7.02 -6.31
C HIS A 213 3.73 7.48 -5.21
N ILE A 214 3.93 8.81 -5.11
CA ILE A 214 4.69 9.39 -4.01
C ILE A 214 3.94 9.08 -2.71
N ASN A 215 4.59 8.42 -1.76
CA ASN A 215 3.92 7.94 -0.55
C ASN A 215 4.47 8.54 0.73
N SER A 216 5.57 9.29 0.66
CA SER A 216 6.02 10.11 1.78
C SER A 216 6.73 11.37 1.31
N MET A 217 6.63 12.42 2.11
CA MET A 217 7.41 13.64 1.96
C MET A 217 7.65 14.28 3.33
N SER A 218 8.79 14.94 3.47
CA SER A 218 9.11 15.72 4.67
C SER A 218 10.11 16.83 4.36
N ALA A 219 10.08 17.92 5.14
CA ALA A 219 11.19 18.84 5.14
C ALA A 219 12.43 18.15 5.71
N LEU A 220 13.64 18.61 5.35
CA LEU A 220 14.88 18.06 5.92
C LEU A 220 15.10 18.51 7.37
N GLY A 221 14.69 19.72 7.69
CA GLY A 221 14.94 20.33 8.97
C GLY A 221 16.42 20.68 9.23
N PRO A 222 16.75 21.24 10.40
CA PRO A 222 18.13 21.52 10.79
C PRO A 222 18.98 20.25 10.71
N ASN A 223 20.15 20.33 10.08
CA ASN A 223 21.01 19.17 9.90
C ASN A 223 22.49 19.54 9.69
N LYS A 224 23.36 18.61 10.07
CA LYS A 224 24.83 18.75 10.03
C LYS A 224 25.41 18.98 8.62
N TRP A 225 24.73 18.56 7.58
CA TRP A 225 25.23 18.67 6.21
C TRP A 225 25.13 20.10 5.69
N TYR A 226 23.99 20.73 5.93
CA TYR A 226 23.82 22.14 5.61
C TYR A 226 24.74 23.02 6.44
N ASP A 227 24.90 22.72 7.74
CA ASP A 227 25.83 23.41 8.62
C ASP A 227 27.29 23.28 8.14
N ALA A 228 27.63 22.17 7.49
CA ALA A 228 28.92 21.95 6.84
C ALA A 228 29.06 22.59 5.43
N GLY A 229 28.01 23.28 4.94
CA GLY A 229 28.02 24.02 3.69
C GLY A 229 27.46 23.28 2.47
N ASP A 230 26.87 22.10 2.64
CA ASP A 230 26.22 21.38 1.54
C ASP A 230 24.79 21.87 1.35
N THR A 231 24.58 22.74 0.36
CA THR A 231 23.29 23.40 0.10
C THR A 231 22.20 22.46 -0.40
N ARG A 232 22.53 21.25 -0.88
CA ARG A 232 21.53 20.23 -1.24
C ARG A 232 20.63 19.87 -0.06
N PHE A 233 21.16 20.00 1.16
CA PHE A 233 20.48 19.65 2.40
C PHE A 233 19.96 20.87 3.16
N HIS A 234 19.60 21.97 2.46
CA HIS A 234 18.97 23.11 3.10
C HIS A 234 17.76 22.68 3.95
N PRO A 235 17.57 23.19 5.17
CA PRO A 235 16.51 22.75 6.09
C PRO A 235 15.09 22.78 5.52
N ASP A 236 14.80 23.72 4.62
CA ASP A 236 13.49 23.85 3.98
C ASP A 236 13.33 22.93 2.75
N ASN A 237 14.41 22.32 2.27
CA ASN A 237 14.33 21.36 1.15
C ASN A 237 13.47 20.17 1.54
N ILE A 238 12.83 19.55 0.56
CA ILE A 238 11.83 18.52 0.76
C ILE A 238 12.36 17.20 0.21
N ILE A 239 12.46 16.18 1.06
CA ILE A 239 12.69 14.80 0.64
C ILE A 239 11.35 14.12 0.39
N TRP A 240 11.27 13.34 -0.67
CA TRP A 240 10.12 12.51 -1.00
C TRP A 240 10.54 11.15 -1.55
N ASP A 241 9.65 10.16 -1.49
CA ASP A 241 9.84 8.88 -2.15
C ASP A 241 8.63 8.45 -2.97
N ALA A 242 8.90 7.83 -4.12
CA ALA A 242 7.89 7.36 -5.05
C ALA A 242 7.99 5.85 -5.25
N ARG A 243 6.95 5.15 -4.81
CA ARG A 243 6.88 3.70 -4.79
C ARG A 243 7.02 3.07 -6.17
N GLU A 244 6.21 3.54 -7.13
CA GLU A 244 6.10 2.89 -8.44
C GLU A 244 7.34 3.12 -9.32
N SER A 245 8.12 4.15 -9.03
CA SER A 245 9.33 4.48 -9.78
C SER A 245 10.64 4.07 -9.10
N ASN A 246 10.60 3.62 -7.84
CA ASN A 246 11.79 3.33 -7.03
C ASN A 246 12.72 4.55 -6.87
N ILE A 247 12.16 5.75 -6.77
CA ILE A 247 12.90 6.99 -6.64
C ILE A 247 12.77 7.54 -5.23
N ILE A 248 13.88 8.04 -4.67
CA ILE A 248 13.93 8.89 -3.49
C ILE A 248 14.66 10.15 -3.92
N ALA A 249 14.08 11.34 -3.71
CA ALA A 249 14.71 12.57 -4.15
C ALA A 249 14.53 13.73 -3.17
N ILE A 250 15.38 14.75 -3.30
CA ILE A 250 15.30 15.99 -2.55
C ILE A 250 15.09 17.14 -3.54
N ILE A 251 14.07 17.93 -3.27
CA ILE A 251 13.75 19.17 -3.99
C ILE A 251 14.41 20.33 -3.26
N ASP A 252 15.14 21.17 -3.98
CA ASP A 252 15.44 22.50 -3.53
C ASP A 252 14.17 23.34 -3.57
N LYS A 253 13.64 23.70 -2.41
CA LYS A 253 12.32 24.34 -2.30
C LYS A 253 12.27 25.70 -2.98
N GLN A 254 13.41 26.42 -3.05
CA GLN A 254 13.46 27.74 -3.66
C GLN A 254 13.41 27.68 -5.19
N SER A 255 14.13 26.75 -5.80
CA SER A 255 14.23 26.61 -7.26
C SER A 255 13.26 25.60 -7.87
N GLY A 256 12.66 24.73 -7.07
CA GLY A 256 11.85 23.59 -7.50
C GLY A 256 12.66 22.42 -8.08
N LYS A 257 14.00 22.53 -8.20
CA LYS A 257 14.83 21.52 -8.86
C LYS A 257 15.14 20.34 -7.94
N ILE A 258 15.27 19.16 -8.54
CA ILE A 258 15.81 17.99 -7.85
C ILE A 258 17.33 18.16 -7.68
N VAL A 259 17.80 18.16 -6.42
CA VAL A 259 19.22 18.42 -6.08
C VAL A 259 19.96 17.20 -5.54
N TRP A 260 19.22 16.13 -5.22
CA TRP A 260 19.74 14.85 -4.78
C TRP A 260 18.73 13.75 -5.12
N GLN A 261 19.23 12.56 -5.56
CA GLN A 261 18.35 11.47 -5.96
C GLN A 261 19.01 10.10 -5.83
N LEU A 262 18.23 9.10 -5.40
CA LEU A 262 18.48 7.67 -5.56
C LEU A 262 17.49 7.07 -6.56
N GLY A 263 17.94 6.12 -7.36
CA GLY A 263 17.12 5.46 -8.38
C GLY A 263 16.90 6.36 -9.63
N PRO A 264 16.03 5.94 -10.54
CA PRO A 264 15.30 4.65 -10.59
C PRO A 264 16.18 3.44 -10.92
N ASP A 265 17.40 3.65 -11.44
CA ASP A 265 18.33 2.61 -11.87
C ASP A 265 19.43 2.38 -10.81
N TYR A 266 19.26 1.33 -10.01
CA TYR A 266 20.23 0.91 -8.99
C TYR A 266 21.36 0.02 -9.53
N SER A 267 21.40 -0.26 -10.82
CA SER A 267 22.53 -0.99 -11.45
C SER A 267 23.78 -0.12 -11.64
N LYS A 268 23.63 1.20 -11.50
CA LYS A 268 24.73 2.16 -11.59
C LYS A 268 25.81 1.88 -10.54
N PRO A 269 27.10 2.05 -10.88
CA PRO A 269 28.21 1.74 -9.97
C PRO A 269 28.09 2.38 -8.59
N GLU A 270 27.65 3.63 -8.53
CA GLU A 270 27.49 4.41 -7.29
C GLU A 270 26.44 3.84 -6.35
N PHE A 271 25.41 3.14 -6.85
CA PHE A 271 24.34 2.56 -6.06
C PHE A 271 24.49 1.06 -5.80
N LYS A 272 25.47 0.41 -6.45
CA LYS A 272 25.59 -1.06 -6.44
C LYS A 272 25.69 -1.66 -5.04
N HIS A 273 26.35 -0.97 -4.11
CA HIS A 273 26.52 -1.44 -2.73
C HIS A 273 25.25 -1.33 -1.89
N LEU A 274 24.32 -0.43 -2.27
CA LEU A 274 23.00 -0.33 -1.64
C LEU A 274 22.11 -1.52 -2.02
N GLY A 275 22.34 -2.09 -3.22
CA GLY A 275 21.38 -2.99 -3.86
C GLY A 275 20.11 -2.26 -4.28
N TRP A 276 19.21 -2.94 -4.96
CA TRP A 276 17.94 -2.35 -5.40
C TRP A 276 17.06 -1.98 -4.19
N ILE A 277 16.64 -0.72 -4.13
CA ILE A 277 15.57 -0.24 -3.26
C ILE A 277 14.30 -0.33 -4.09
N ILE A 278 13.29 -1.08 -3.59
CA ILE A 278 12.14 -1.46 -4.40
C ILE A 278 10.85 -1.15 -3.64
N GLY A 279 10.01 -0.29 -4.22
CA GLY A 279 8.69 0.00 -3.69
C GLY A 279 8.69 0.60 -2.30
N GLN A 280 9.72 1.39 -1.99
CA GLN A 280 10.01 1.94 -0.66
C GLN A 280 8.91 2.86 -0.13
N HIS A 281 8.93 3.06 1.19
CA HIS A 281 8.04 3.97 1.93
C HIS A 281 8.80 4.75 2.98
N HIS A 282 8.26 5.93 3.30
CA HIS A 282 8.64 6.76 4.45
C HIS A 282 10.12 7.13 4.49
N ALA A 283 10.74 7.38 3.34
CA ALA A 283 12.10 7.90 3.31
C ALA A 283 12.15 9.32 3.89
N HIS A 284 13.00 9.53 4.89
CA HIS A 284 13.15 10.84 5.54
C HIS A 284 14.55 11.00 6.13
N MET A 285 14.95 12.24 6.34
CA MET A 285 16.18 12.53 7.10
C MET A 285 15.90 12.40 8.60
N ILE A 286 16.74 11.65 9.31
CA ILE A 286 16.64 11.54 10.77
C ILE A 286 16.86 12.93 11.37
N PRO A 287 15.90 13.46 12.16
CA PRO A 287 15.96 14.81 12.71
C PRO A 287 17.17 15.05 13.62
N GLN A 288 17.58 16.30 13.70
CA GLN A 288 18.53 16.75 14.69
C GLN A 288 18.03 16.41 16.11
N GLY A 289 18.93 16.00 16.99
CA GLY A 289 18.63 15.57 18.36
C GLY A 289 18.43 14.08 18.52
N LEU A 290 18.22 13.33 17.44
CA LEU A 290 18.08 11.87 17.45
C LEU A 290 19.39 11.18 17.03
N PRO A 291 19.69 9.98 17.53
CA PRO A 291 20.84 9.20 17.10
C PRO A 291 20.77 8.88 15.60
N GLY A 292 21.86 9.15 14.87
CA GLY A 292 21.92 9.05 13.42
C GLY A 292 21.45 10.30 12.68
N ALA A 293 21.24 11.42 13.38
CA ALA A 293 20.78 12.69 12.79
C ALA A 293 21.54 13.08 11.52
N GLY A 294 20.79 13.44 10.48
CA GLY A 294 21.28 13.78 9.16
C GLY A 294 21.42 12.59 8.20
N ASN A 295 21.36 11.34 8.66
CA ASN A 295 21.26 10.19 7.78
C ASN A 295 19.81 10.04 7.24
N ILE A 296 19.66 9.40 6.09
CA ILE A 296 18.34 9.09 5.53
C ILE A 296 17.92 7.69 5.97
N LEU A 297 16.73 7.58 6.54
CA LEU A 297 16.11 6.32 6.95
C LEU A 297 15.06 5.93 5.91
N ILE A 298 15.04 4.64 5.50
CA ILE A 298 14.23 4.14 4.38
C ILE A 298 13.62 2.80 4.76
N PHE A 299 12.31 2.65 4.58
CA PHE A 299 11.67 1.33 4.56
C PHE A 299 11.67 0.80 3.12
N ASP A 300 12.60 -0.09 2.82
CA ASP A 300 12.72 -0.72 1.50
C ASP A 300 11.85 -2.00 1.48
N ASN A 301 10.65 -1.87 0.97
CA ASN A 301 9.61 -2.91 1.04
C ASN A 301 9.97 -4.18 0.27
N GLY A 302 10.59 -4.06 -0.90
CA GLY A 302 10.84 -5.18 -1.80
C GLY A 302 9.62 -5.58 -2.65
N GLY A 303 8.46 -4.96 -2.46
CA GLY A 303 7.25 -5.24 -3.23
C GLY A 303 7.36 -4.84 -4.69
N TRP A 304 6.47 -5.36 -5.53
CA TRP A 304 6.44 -5.07 -6.97
C TRP A 304 6.42 -3.56 -7.28
N ALA A 305 7.42 -3.08 -7.98
CA ALA A 305 7.58 -1.69 -8.37
C ALA A 305 8.57 -1.53 -9.52
N GLY A 306 8.69 -0.30 -10.05
CA GLY A 306 9.66 0.06 -11.07
C GLY A 306 9.13 -0.05 -12.49
N TYR A 307 9.70 0.79 -13.33
CA TYR A 307 9.50 0.83 -14.78
C TYR A 307 10.80 0.48 -15.48
N GLY A 308 10.71 -0.26 -16.58
CA GLY A 308 11.91 -0.63 -17.34
C GLY A 308 11.60 -1.54 -18.52
N ALA A 309 12.60 -2.27 -18.97
CA ALA A 309 12.43 -3.24 -20.02
C ALA A 309 11.49 -4.37 -19.58
N PRO A 310 10.62 -4.88 -20.48
CA PRO A 310 9.84 -6.06 -20.25
C PRO A 310 10.69 -7.25 -19.79
N ASN A 311 10.13 -8.07 -18.90
CA ASN A 311 10.76 -9.30 -18.42
C ASN A 311 9.69 -10.40 -18.22
N PRO A 312 10.07 -11.67 -17.95
CA PRO A 312 9.09 -12.75 -17.81
C PRO A 312 8.03 -12.55 -16.71
N MET A 313 8.29 -11.63 -15.75
CA MET A 313 7.37 -11.32 -14.66
C MET A 313 6.55 -10.06 -14.93
N SER A 314 6.94 -9.25 -15.93
CA SER A 314 6.30 -7.99 -16.33
C SER A 314 6.43 -7.82 -17.85
N GLU A 315 5.39 -8.19 -18.57
CA GLU A 315 5.39 -8.15 -20.05
C GLU A 315 5.34 -6.72 -20.62
N ASP A 316 4.81 -5.76 -19.85
CA ASP A 316 4.70 -4.36 -20.22
C ASP A 316 5.79 -3.47 -19.62
N GLY A 317 6.68 -4.04 -18.79
CA GLY A 317 7.75 -3.32 -18.11
C GLY A 317 7.31 -2.50 -16.89
N VAL A 318 6.05 -2.62 -16.46
CA VAL A 318 5.52 -1.98 -15.25
C VAL A 318 5.63 -2.93 -14.07
N LYS A 319 6.08 -2.45 -12.90
CA LYS A 319 6.34 -3.30 -11.72
C LYS A 319 7.33 -4.42 -12.03
N ASN A 320 8.42 -4.07 -12.68
CA ASN A 320 9.40 -5.00 -13.22
C ASN A 320 10.49 -5.44 -12.23
N ALA A 321 10.48 -4.91 -11.01
CA ALA A 321 11.39 -5.30 -9.93
C ALA A 321 10.63 -5.83 -8.70
N TRP A 322 11.23 -6.81 -8.03
CA TRP A 322 10.65 -7.46 -6.86
C TRP A 322 11.71 -8.18 -6.03
N ARG A 323 11.47 -8.21 -4.72
CA ARG A 323 12.22 -9.00 -3.73
C ARG A 323 11.24 -9.53 -2.67
N ASP A 324 11.47 -10.72 -2.13
CA ASP A 324 10.58 -11.44 -1.22
C ASP A 324 10.83 -11.16 0.27
N TYR A 325 11.49 -10.04 0.59
CA TYR A 325 11.70 -9.56 1.95
C TYR A 325 11.85 -8.03 1.98
N SER A 326 11.61 -7.46 3.15
CA SER A 326 11.83 -6.03 3.42
C SER A 326 13.14 -5.81 4.16
N ARG A 327 13.61 -4.56 4.14
CA ARG A 327 14.74 -4.11 4.94
C ARG A 327 14.59 -2.64 5.30
N ILE A 328 15.16 -2.26 6.44
CA ILE A 328 15.33 -0.88 6.84
C ILE A 328 16.77 -0.48 6.54
N LEU A 329 16.95 0.66 5.91
CA LEU A 329 18.28 1.21 5.60
C LEU A 329 18.42 2.58 6.28
N GLU A 330 19.51 2.78 6.98
CA GLU A 330 20.01 4.09 7.39
C GLU A 330 21.24 4.39 6.54
N ILE A 331 21.19 5.41 5.71
CA ILE A 331 22.26 5.75 4.78
C ILE A 331 22.80 7.15 5.03
N ASN A 332 24.10 7.32 4.84
CA ASN A 332 24.72 8.61 4.77
C ASN A 332 24.41 9.26 3.40
N PRO A 333 23.75 10.43 3.34
CA PRO A 333 23.31 10.99 2.06
C PRO A 333 24.44 11.57 1.20
N GLN A 334 25.64 11.80 1.75
CA GLN A 334 26.79 12.29 0.98
C GLN A 334 27.61 11.15 0.39
N THR A 335 27.88 10.09 1.18
CA THR A 335 28.74 8.96 0.77
C THR A 335 27.93 7.78 0.23
N LEU A 336 26.63 7.73 0.56
CA LEU A 336 25.72 6.62 0.30
C LEU A 336 26.05 5.33 1.07
N ASP A 337 26.97 5.39 2.04
CA ASP A 337 27.28 4.25 2.90
C ASP A 337 26.08 3.87 3.76
N ILE A 338 25.89 2.55 3.96
CA ILE A 338 24.89 2.01 4.88
C ILE A 338 25.47 2.09 6.31
N GLU A 339 24.93 2.99 7.11
CA GLU A 339 25.35 3.21 8.50
C GLU A 339 24.69 2.22 9.48
N TRP A 340 23.48 1.76 9.14
CA TRP A 340 22.75 0.74 9.86
C TRP A 340 21.71 0.08 8.95
N ARG A 341 21.45 -1.18 9.22
CA ARG A 341 20.45 -1.94 8.47
C ARG A 341 19.71 -2.89 9.40
N TYR A 342 18.43 -3.13 9.12
CA TYR A 342 17.66 -4.23 9.68
C TYR A 342 16.99 -4.99 8.53
N SER A 343 17.27 -6.28 8.44
CA SER A 343 16.74 -7.15 7.38
C SER A 343 16.54 -8.56 7.96
N PRO A 344 16.02 -9.53 7.21
CA PRO A 344 15.98 -10.91 7.66
C PRO A 344 17.33 -11.45 8.18
N TYR A 345 18.44 -10.98 7.61
CA TYR A 345 19.77 -11.38 8.05
C TYR A 345 20.07 -10.92 9.49
N GLU A 346 19.86 -9.64 9.78
CA GLU A 346 20.05 -9.07 11.12
C GLU A 346 19.02 -9.61 12.12
N ALA A 347 17.83 -9.99 11.65
CA ALA A 347 16.79 -10.65 12.44
C ALA A 347 17.06 -12.13 12.71
N ASN A 348 18.21 -12.69 12.28
CA ASN A 348 18.55 -14.10 12.37
C ASN A 348 17.52 -15.03 11.70
N LEU A 349 16.90 -14.58 10.61
CA LEU A 349 16.00 -15.38 9.81
C LEU A 349 16.79 -16.00 8.64
N PRO A 350 16.90 -17.34 8.55
CA PRO A 350 17.65 -17.99 7.50
C PRO A 350 17.17 -17.60 6.09
N HIS A 351 18.06 -17.05 5.28
CA HIS A 351 17.79 -16.75 3.88
C HIS A 351 18.19 -17.94 2.98
N PRO A 352 17.38 -18.34 2.01
CA PRO A 352 16.08 -17.77 1.58
C PRO A 352 14.86 -18.38 2.28
N THR A 353 15.03 -19.36 3.18
CA THR A 353 13.92 -20.16 3.69
C THR A 353 12.94 -19.39 4.58
N ASP A 354 13.43 -18.43 5.38
CA ASP A 354 12.63 -17.68 6.36
C ASP A 354 12.62 -16.17 6.13
N SER A 355 13.23 -15.68 5.04
CA SER A 355 13.32 -14.23 4.77
C SER A 355 11.96 -13.56 4.65
N TYR A 356 10.94 -14.26 4.18
CA TYR A 356 9.56 -13.80 4.06
C TYR A 356 8.91 -13.44 5.42
N ARG A 357 9.51 -13.83 6.54
CA ARG A 357 9.00 -13.51 7.89
C ARG A 357 9.25 -12.06 8.30
N PHE A 358 10.04 -11.31 7.56
CA PHE A 358 10.11 -9.86 7.60
C PHE A 358 9.84 -9.32 6.20
N TYR A 359 8.56 -9.20 5.85
CA TYR A 359 8.16 -8.78 4.52
C TYR A 359 6.83 -8.01 4.53
N SER A 360 6.91 -6.73 4.28
CA SER A 360 5.77 -5.87 3.99
C SER A 360 5.92 -5.29 2.59
N PRO A 361 5.26 -5.85 1.56
CA PRO A 361 5.47 -5.49 0.16
C PRO A 361 4.95 -4.08 -0.21
N TYR A 362 4.26 -3.42 0.69
CA TYR A 362 3.68 -2.08 0.53
C TYR A 362 3.45 -1.47 1.91
N ILE A 363 3.08 -0.18 1.98
CA ILE A 363 2.87 0.58 3.23
C ILE A 363 4.08 0.51 4.16
N SER A 364 3.89 0.69 5.48
CA SER A 364 4.95 0.61 6.49
C SER A 364 5.68 1.91 6.74
N ASN A 365 6.31 1.97 7.89
CA ASN A 365 7.20 3.07 8.27
C ASN A 365 8.19 2.64 9.35
N MET A 366 9.12 3.52 9.62
CA MET A 366 10.03 3.41 10.75
C MET A 366 10.23 4.80 11.38
N GLN A 367 10.61 4.79 12.65
CA GLN A 367 10.88 5.98 13.45
C GLN A 367 12.14 5.76 14.27
N ARG A 368 13.09 6.69 14.18
CA ARG A 368 14.21 6.71 15.11
C ARG A 368 13.74 7.26 16.45
N LEU A 369 14.01 6.53 17.52
CA LEU A 369 13.67 6.90 18.89
C LEU A 369 14.85 7.57 19.60
N GLU A 370 14.56 8.33 20.65
CA GLU A 370 15.56 9.12 21.36
C GLU A 370 16.64 8.26 22.05
N ASN A 371 16.28 7.06 22.49
CA ASN A 371 17.22 6.09 23.06
C ASN A 371 18.13 5.39 22.01
N GLY A 372 17.95 5.70 20.72
CA GLY A 372 18.70 5.12 19.63
C GLY A 372 18.04 3.90 18.97
N ASN A 373 17.02 3.35 19.57
CA ASN A 373 16.23 2.26 18.99
C ASN A 373 15.47 2.75 17.74
N THR A 374 14.96 1.81 16.96
CA THR A 374 14.11 2.09 15.82
C THR A 374 12.77 1.38 16.02
N LEU A 375 11.68 2.15 16.02
CA LEU A 375 10.33 1.59 15.90
C LEU A 375 10.10 1.26 14.43
N ILE A 376 9.67 0.04 14.15
CA ILE A 376 9.40 -0.47 12.81
C ILE A 376 7.94 -0.92 12.77
N ASN A 377 7.20 -0.43 11.79
CA ASN A 377 5.86 -0.91 11.47
C ASN A 377 5.94 -1.78 10.22
N GLU A 378 5.84 -3.09 10.39
CA GLU A 378 5.65 -4.07 9.31
C GLU A 378 4.16 -4.10 8.95
N GLY A 379 3.76 -3.11 8.16
CA GLY A 379 2.37 -2.68 8.06
C GLY A 379 1.42 -3.70 7.45
N SER A 380 1.84 -4.49 6.45
CA SER A 380 0.97 -5.49 5.80
C SER A 380 0.49 -6.57 6.76
N ASP A 381 1.27 -6.84 7.81
CA ASP A 381 1.01 -7.88 8.80
C ASP A 381 0.50 -7.32 10.13
N GLY A 382 0.36 -5.99 10.23
CA GLY A 382 -0.10 -5.32 11.44
C GLY A 382 0.85 -5.50 12.62
N ARG A 383 2.14 -5.70 12.34
CA ARG A 383 3.18 -5.88 13.33
C ARG A 383 3.96 -4.58 13.53
N ILE A 384 4.01 -4.11 14.78
CA ILE A 384 4.79 -2.94 15.17
C ILE A 384 5.81 -3.42 16.20
N PHE A 385 7.08 -3.11 16.01
CA PHE A 385 8.10 -3.54 16.96
C PHE A 385 9.23 -2.51 17.10
N GLU A 386 9.84 -2.49 18.27
CA GLU A 386 11.00 -1.66 18.57
C GLU A 386 12.24 -2.54 18.61
N VAL A 387 13.27 -2.14 17.86
CA VAL A 387 14.54 -2.87 17.74
C VAL A 387 15.69 -1.99 18.17
N THR A 388 16.63 -2.56 18.93
CA THR A 388 17.87 -1.88 19.33
C THR A 388 18.83 -1.74 18.15
N ARG A 389 19.89 -0.94 18.31
CA ARG A 389 20.94 -0.85 17.29
C ARG A 389 21.67 -2.19 17.08
N ASP A 390 21.67 -3.06 18.09
CA ASP A 390 22.25 -4.41 18.03
C ASP A 390 21.25 -5.46 17.50
N HIS A 391 20.12 -5.01 16.92
CA HIS A 391 19.09 -5.81 16.24
C HIS A 391 18.25 -6.69 17.17
N GLU A 392 18.21 -6.42 18.47
CA GLU A 392 17.34 -7.14 19.40
C GLU A 392 15.97 -6.48 19.49
N ILE A 393 14.90 -7.25 19.34
CA ILE A 393 13.52 -6.78 19.52
C ILE A 393 13.26 -6.66 21.02
N VAL A 394 12.87 -5.47 21.48
CA VAL A 394 12.62 -5.14 22.88
C VAL A 394 11.17 -4.79 23.18
N TRP A 395 10.39 -4.54 22.16
CA TRP A 395 8.93 -4.40 22.21
C TRP A 395 8.31 -4.90 20.93
N GLU A 396 7.16 -5.57 21.04
CA GLU A 396 6.41 -6.03 19.88
C GLU A 396 4.91 -5.97 20.16
N TYR A 397 4.18 -5.50 19.18
CA TYR A 397 2.72 -5.46 19.18
C TYR A 397 2.18 -5.97 17.85
N ILE A 398 1.22 -6.88 17.93
CA ILE A 398 0.48 -7.40 16.76
C ILE A 398 -0.94 -6.84 16.82
N SER A 399 -1.32 -6.08 15.81
CA SER A 399 -2.65 -5.46 15.75
C SER A 399 -3.76 -6.52 15.80
N PRO A 400 -4.65 -6.46 16.81
CA PRO A 400 -5.82 -7.33 16.87
C PRO A 400 -6.99 -6.83 16.01
N PHE A 401 -6.89 -5.60 15.50
CA PHE A 401 -7.95 -4.95 14.74
C PHE A 401 -7.99 -5.50 13.32
N LYS A 402 -9.08 -6.15 12.96
CA LYS A 402 -9.29 -6.70 11.63
C LYS A 402 -10.47 -6.03 10.96
N GLY A 403 -10.28 -5.62 9.71
CA GLY A 403 -11.37 -5.13 8.90
C GLY A 403 -12.41 -6.22 8.62
N LYS A 404 -13.68 -5.84 8.58
CA LYS A 404 -14.79 -6.77 8.27
C LYS A 404 -14.79 -7.19 6.82
N SER A 405 -14.37 -6.29 5.93
CA SER A 405 -14.33 -6.53 4.49
C SER A 405 -13.12 -7.34 4.07
N LEU A 406 -11.96 -7.15 4.70
CA LEU A 406 -10.68 -7.75 4.29
C LEU A 406 -10.18 -8.83 5.22
N ASN A 407 -10.67 -8.86 6.45
CA ASN A 407 -10.17 -9.76 7.49
C ASN A 407 -8.62 -9.73 7.64
N ASN A 408 -8.03 -8.56 7.43
CA ASN A 408 -6.61 -8.30 7.67
C ASN A 408 -6.43 -7.28 8.79
N ASN A 409 -5.26 -7.26 9.40
CA ASN A 409 -4.89 -6.39 10.51
C ASN A 409 -3.85 -5.33 10.10
N MET A 410 -3.85 -4.90 8.85
CA MET A 410 -2.89 -3.93 8.32
C MET A 410 -2.86 -2.65 9.14
N VAL A 411 -1.65 -2.08 9.24
CA VAL A 411 -1.39 -0.77 9.83
C VAL A 411 -0.59 0.04 8.81
N TYR A 412 -1.15 1.16 8.33
CA TYR A 412 -0.47 1.98 7.33
C TYR A 412 0.83 2.57 7.89
N ARG A 413 0.75 3.33 8.98
CA ARG A 413 1.90 3.83 9.75
C ARG A 413 1.57 3.86 11.24
N ALA A 414 2.60 3.69 12.05
CA ALA A 414 2.54 3.80 13.50
C ALA A 414 3.63 4.74 14.00
N TYR A 415 3.30 5.58 14.99
CA TYR A 415 4.22 6.53 15.57
C TYR A 415 4.21 6.43 17.11
N ARG A 416 5.41 6.33 17.70
CA ARG A 416 5.61 6.44 19.14
C ARG A 416 5.77 7.92 19.52
N ILE A 417 5.03 8.35 20.53
CA ILE A 417 5.04 9.71 21.04
C ILE A 417 5.30 9.70 22.56
N PRO A 418 5.96 10.70 23.12
CA PRO A 418 6.19 10.76 24.55
C PRO A 418 4.88 10.99 25.32
N TYR A 419 4.83 10.56 26.56
CA TYR A 419 3.64 10.67 27.39
C TYR A 419 3.18 12.11 27.61
N ASP A 420 4.11 13.05 27.71
CA ASP A 420 3.84 14.48 27.95
C ASP A 420 3.20 15.21 26.75
N TRP A 421 3.22 14.62 25.55
CA TRP A 421 2.45 15.16 24.43
C TRP A 421 0.94 15.05 24.64
N ILE A 422 0.51 14.24 25.61
CA ILE A 422 -0.91 14.06 25.96
C ILE A 422 -1.11 14.39 27.45
N PRO A 423 -1.12 15.69 27.81
CA PRO A 423 -1.22 16.12 29.21
C PRO A 423 -2.56 15.78 29.86
N GLN A 424 -3.55 15.35 29.08
CA GLN A 424 -4.87 14.91 29.58
C GLN A 424 -4.83 13.50 30.19
N LEU A 425 -3.73 12.78 30.04
CA LEU A 425 -3.56 11.42 30.57
C LEU A 425 -2.51 11.38 31.66
N GLU A 426 -2.75 10.52 32.65
CA GLU A 426 -1.69 10.13 33.59
C GLU A 426 -0.75 9.12 32.91
N THR A 427 0.54 9.20 33.23
CA THR A 427 1.52 8.23 32.73
C THR A 427 1.12 6.81 33.15
N PRO A 428 0.94 5.87 32.24
CA PRO A 428 0.49 4.52 32.57
C PRO A 428 1.57 3.75 33.34
N GLN A 429 1.13 2.81 34.17
CA GLN A 429 2.04 1.87 34.79
C GLN A 429 2.50 0.85 33.75
N GLU A 430 3.80 0.76 33.54
CA GLU A 430 4.40 -0.20 32.62
C GLU A 430 4.71 -1.52 33.32
N THR A 431 4.38 -2.63 32.66
CA THR A 431 4.64 -3.98 33.17
C THR A 431 5.32 -4.81 32.08
N ALA A 432 6.47 -5.39 32.40
CA ALA A 432 7.20 -6.23 31.45
C ALA A 432 6.35 -7.38 30.93
N ILE A 433 6.49 -7.67 29.63
CA ILE A 433 5.89 -8.80 28.96
C ILE A 433 7.00 -9.66 28.37
N HIS A 434 7.12 -10.88 28.84
CA HIS A 434 8.09 -11.82 28.29
C HIS A 434 7.54 -12.49 27.03
N ALA A 435 8.42 -12.71 26.04
CA ALA A 435 8.04 -13.38 24.82
C ALA A 435 7.44 -14.75 25.14
N GLY A 436 6.29 -15.06 24.54
CA GLY A 436 5.64 -16.36 24.69
C GLY A 436 6.51 -17.48 24.10
N ASP A 437 6.40 -18.67 24.66
CA ASP A 437 7.03 -19.87 24.10
C ASP A 437 6.31 -20.27 22.81
N VAL A 438 6.83 -19.83 21.68
CA VAL A 438 6.29 -20.15 20.34
C VAL A 438 6.64 -21.57 19.87
N SER A 439 7.44 -22.31 20.64
CA SER A 439 7.71 -23.74 20.37
C SER A 439 6.48 -24.60 20.62
N ILE A 440 5.55 -24.11 21.43
CA ILE A 440 4.23 -24.73 21.62
C ILE A 440 3.36 -24.32 20.45
N LEU A 441 3.26 -25.16 19.46
CA LEU A 441 2.42 -24.95 18.29
C LEU A 441 0.99 -24.53 18.68
N ARG A 442 0.55 -23.40 18.17
CA ARG A 442 -0.82 -22.89 18.27
C ARG A 442 -1.23 -22.41 19.66
N GLN A 443 -0.44 -21.52 20.25
CA GLN A 443 -0.99 -20.71 21.32
C GLN A 443 -2.25 -19.99 20.80
N PRO A 444 -3.35 -19.99 21.55
CA PRO A 444 -4.48 -19.15 21.22
C PRO A 444 -3.97 -17.71 21.14
N GLY A 445 -4.36 -16.97 20.10
CA GLY A 445 -4.09 -15.53 20.03
C GLY A 445 -4.57 -14.83 21.30
N ALA A 446 -4.03 -13.66 21.59
CA ALA A 446 -4.43 -12.86 22.76
C ALA A 446 -5.91 -12.44 22.73
N GLY A 447 -6.64 -12.83 21.72
CA GLY A 447 -8.05 -12.48 21.54
C GLY A 447 -8.25 -11.13 20.85
N ALA A 448 -9.48 -10.65 20.87
CA ALA A 448 -9.80 -9.34 20.36
C ALA A 448 -9.22 -8.25 21.29
N ALA A 449 -8.94 -7.07 20.73
CA ALA A 449 -8.67 -5.91 21.55
C ALA A 449 -9.79 -5.71 22.58
N GLY A 450 -9.39 -5.42 23.81
CA GLY A 450 -10.36 -5.03 24.83
C GLY A 450 -11.07 -3.72 24.43
N PRO A 451 -12.14 -3.36 25.12
CA PRO A 451 -12.80 -2.08 24.88
C PRO A 451 -11.83 -0.94 25.18
N ALA A 452 -11.83 0.08 24.32
CA ALA A 452 -11.10 1.31 24.58
C ALA A 452 -11.54 1.93 25.91
N ARG A 453 -10.60 2.50 26.67
CA ARG A 453 -10.91 3.23 27.91
C ARG A 453 -11.74 4.47 27.62
N SER A 454 -11.58 5.07 26.48
CA SER A 454 -12.39 6.18 25.99
C SER A 454 -12.50 6.19 24.46
N SER A 455 -13.60 6.75 23.97
CA SER A 455 -13.81 7.01 22.54
C SER A 455 -14.38 8.41 22.39
N VAL A 456 -13.91 9.16 21.40
CA VAL A 456 -14.39 10.50 21.11
C VAL A 456 -15.01 10.56 19.71
N LYS A 457 -16.18 11.17 19.63
CA LYS A 457 -16.84 11.43 18.34
C LYS A 457 -16.32 12.76 17.78
N VAL A 458 -15.74 12.71 16.59
CA VAL A 458 -15.38 13.92 15.85
C VAL A 458 -16.64 14.49 15.21
N THR A 459 -16.92 15.78 15.45
CA THR A 459 -18.09 16.49 14.90
C THR A 459 -17.67 17.34 13.68
N GLY A 460 -18.61 17.56 12.75
CA GLY A 460 -18.37 18.36 11.55
C GLY A 460 -17.59 17.64 10.44
N VAL A 461 -17.37 16.32 10.56
CA VAL A 461 -16.78 15.47 9.54
C VAL A 461 -17.81 15.06 8.49
N GLN A 462 -17.35 14.81 7.27
CA GLN A 462 -18.19 14.21 6.24
C GLN A 462 -18.50 12.75 6.55
N PRO A 463 -19.66 12.22 6.10
CA PRO A 463 -19.93 10.79 6.25
C PRO A 463 -18.82 9.96 5.60
N TYR A 464 -18.30 8.99 6.34
CA TYR A 464 -17.32 8.05 5.82
C TYR A 464 -17.93 7.22 4.68
N ASN A 465 -17.31 7.26 3.53
CA ASN A 465 -17.66 6.37 2.45
C ASN A 465 -16.94 5.03 2.67
N LYS A 466 -17.72 3.99 2.98
CA LYS A 466 -17.18 2.65 3.25
C LYS A 466 -16.43 2.02 2.07
N SER A 467 -16.50 2.62 0.88
CA SER A 467 -15.71 2.17 -0.27
C SER A 467 -14.22 2.51 -0.17
N ALA A 468 -13.82 3.24 0.86
CA ALA A 468 -12.46 3.67 1.10
C ALA A 468 -11.60 2.61 1.82
N ASP A 469 -11.71 1.36 1.45
CA ASP A 469 -10.74 0.32 1.82
C ASP A 469 -9.39 0.54 1.10
N ALA A 470 -8.95 1.76 1.14
CA ALA A 470 -7.92 2.30 0.27
C ALA A 470 -6.53 2.24 0.89
N LEU A 471 -6.23 1.24 1.66
CA LEU A 471 -4.85 0.92 2.00
C LEU A 471 -4.21 0.20 0.82
N CYS A 472 -3.74 0.92 -0.22
CA CYS A 472 -2.90 0.40 -1.31
C CYS A 472 -3.27 -0.98 -1.91
N VAL A 473 -4.30 -1.61 -1.41
CA VAL A 473 -4.89 -2.85 -1.90
C VAL A 473 -6.26 -2.50 -2.44
N ALA A 474 -6.45 -2.60 -3.74
CA ALA A 474 -7.78 -2.60 -4.32
C ALA A 474 -8.49 -3.89 -3.85
N THR A 475 -9.13 -3.81 -2.72
CA THR A 475 -9.94 -4.87 -2.15
C THR A 475 -11.39 -4.62 -2.44
N ASP A 476 -11.63 -4.27 -3.64
CA ASP A 476 -12.97 -4.11 -4.07
C ASP A 476 -13.59 -5.49 -4.27
N SER A 477 -14.31 -5.95 -3.25
CA SER A 477 -15.28 -7.05 -3.44
C SER A 477 -16.28 -6.68 -4.55
N ASP A 478 -16.45 -5.38 -4.84
CA ASP A 478 -17.27 -4.87 -5.93
C ASP A 478 -16.48 -4.72 -7.23
N THR A 479 -15.12 -4.59 -7.22
CA THR A 479 -14.32 -4.75 -8.44
C THR A 479 -14.15 -6.20 -8.85
N LEU A 480 -14.16 -7.14 -7.93
CA LEU A 480 -14.38 -8.56 -8.28
C LEU A 480 -15.78 -8.77 -8.86
N LYS A 481 -16.77 -7.96 -8.49
CA LYS A 481 -18.11 -7.93 -9.08
C LYS A 481 -18.21 -7.08 -10.35
N ARG A 482 -17.23 -6.19 -10.63
CA ARG A 482 -17.20 -5.28 -11.80
C ARG A 482 -16.19 -5.67 -12.87
N SER A 483 -15.28 -6.61 -12.64
CA SER A 483 -14.73 -7.38 -13.76
C SER A 483 -15.92 -7.91 -14.54
N PRO A 484 -16.02 -7.71 -15.87
CA PRO A 484 -17.09 -8.32 -16.62
C PRO A 484 -17.14 -9.77 -16.13
N LYS A 485 -18.31 -10.15 -15.59
CA LYS A 485 -18.45 -11.49 -15.02
C LYS A 485 -17.95 -12.42 -16.09
N LEU A 486 -17.03 -13.33 -15.77
CA LEU A 486 -16.46 -14.27 -16.73
C LEU A 486 -17.58 -14.88 -17.59
N PHE A 487 -18.72 -15.16 -16.95
CA PHE A 487 -19.90 -15.72 -17.56
C PHE A 487 -20.75 -14.70 -18.35
N LYS A 488 -20.69 -13.41 -18.07
CA LYS A 488 -21.37 -12.40 -18.89
C LYS A 488 -20.66 -12.20 -20.24
N VAL A 489 -19.34 -12.33 -20.27
CA VAL A 489 -18.55 -12.37 -21.52
C VAL A 489 -18.73 -13.73 -22.20
N ALA A 490 -18.89 -14.81 -21.41
CA ALA A 490 -19.18 -16.13 -21.94
C ALA A 490 -20.57 -16.22 -22.62
N GLU A 491 -21.59 -15.56 -22.09
CA GLU A 491 -22.96 -15.51 -22.65
C GLU A 491 -23.01 -14.95 -24.08
N GLU A 492 -22.03 -14.13 -24.48
CA GLU A 492 -21.94 -13.62 -25.86
C GLU A 492 -21.41 -14.66 -26.86
N SER A 493 -20.67 -15.67 -26.41
CA SER A 493 -19.99 -16.66 -27.27
C SER A 493 -20.33 -18.11 -26.95
N PHE A 494 -20.77 -18.39 -25.72
CA PHE A 494 -21.08 -19.72 -25.22
C PHE A 494 -22.47 -19.72 -24.57
N VAL A 495 -23.28 -20.72 -24.85
CA VAL A 495 -24.62 -20.87 -24.26
C VAL A 495 -24.49 -21.45 -22.83
N PRO A 496 -25.12 -20.86 -21.81
CA PRO A 496 -25.08 -21.41 -20.46
C PRO A 496 -25.77 -22.76 -20.35
N VAL A 497 -25.27 -23.63 -19.49
CA VAL A 497 -25.86 -24.91 -19.10
C VAL A 497 -26.46 -24.79 -17.71
N HIS A 498 -27.76 -25.01 -17.61
CA HIS A 498 -28.51 -25.00 -16.34
C HIS A 498 -28.99 -26.40 -15.94
N HIS A 499 -29.17 -27.29 -16.92
CA HIS A 499 -29.65 -28.65 -16.71
C HIS A 499 -28.83 -29.65 -17.52
N ALA A 500 -28.63 -30.86 -16.98
CA ALA A 500 -27.80 -31.89 -17.61
C ALA A 500 -28.37 -32.36 -18.98
N GLU A 501 -29.69 -32.26 -19.18
CA GLU A 501 -30.39 -32.60 -20.42
C GLU A 501 -29.96 -31.72 -21.60
N GLU A 502 -29.49 -30.50 -21.34
CA GLU A 502 -29.00 -29.57 -22.35
C GLU A 502 -27.69 -30.02 -23.03
N LEU A 503 -27.04 -31.02 -22.47
CA LEU A 503 -25.82 -31.64 -23.00
C LEU A 503 -26.09 -32.95 -23.79
N GLN A 504 -27.34 -33.32 -24.04
CA GLN A 504 -27.74 -34.56 -24.73
C GLN A 504 -27.68 -34.44 -26.27
N SER A 505 -26.77 -33.60 -26.78
CA SER A 505 -26.58 -33.43 -28.24
C SER A 505 -25.95 -34.68 -28.86
N GLU A 506 -26.44 -35.06 -30.10
CA GLU A 506 -25.78 -36.10 -30.90
C GLU A 506 -24.45 -35.60 -31.51
N GLN A 507 -24.35 -34.28 -31.74
CA GLN A 507 -23.12 -33.66 -32.22
C GLN A 507 -22.21 -33.33 -31.04
N PRO A 508 -20.89 -33.35 -31.25
CA PRO A 508 -19.94 -32.94 -30.22
C PRO A 508 -20.15 -31.47 -29.78
N VAL A 509 -20.24 -31.24 -28.50
CA VAL A 509 -20.37 -29.91 -27.87
C VAL A 509 -19.08 -29.57 -27.12
N LEU A 510 -18.52 -28.41 -27.37
CA LEU A 510 -17.41 -27.90 -26.58
C LEU A 510 -17.96 -27.27 -25.28
N LEU A 511 -17.65 -27.89 -24.15
CA LEU A 511 -18.07 -27.42 -22.84
C LEU A 511 -16.90 -26.83 -22.08
N PHE A 512 -16.98 -25.55 -21.78
CA PHE A 512 -16.10 -24.87 -20.84
C PHE A 512 -16.71 -24.92 -19.44
N VAL A 513 -15.99 -25.50 -18.47
CA VAL A 513 -16.41 -25.56 -17.07
C VAL A 513 -15.49 -24.66 -16.26
N GLY A 514 -16.06 -23.66 -15.59
CA GLY A 514 -15.31 -22.68 -14.86
C GLY A 514 -16.04 -22.17 -13.62
N ALA A 515 -15.41 -21.24 -12.90
CA ALA A 515 -15.99 -20.51 -11.78
C ALA A 515 -15.54 -19.06 -11.83
N GLU A 516 -16.38 -18.16 -11.34
CA GLU A 516 -16.14 -16.71 -11.44
C GLU A 516 -14.83 -16.27 -10.73
N ARG A 517 -14.50 -16.91 -9.62
CA ARG A 517 -13.28 -16.68 -8.83
C ARG A 517 -12.01 -17.37 -9.37
N CYS A 518 -12.13 -18.17 -10.41
CA CYS A 518 -11.04 -18.98 -10.93
C CYS A 518 -10.13 -18.19 -11.89
N VAL A 519 -8.94 -17.82 -11.44
CA VAL A 519 -7.95 -17.09 -12.25
C VAL A 519 -7.50 -17.88 -13.48
N HIS A 520 -7.34 -19.20 -13.36
CA HIS A 520 -6.95 -20.07 -14.47
C HIS A 520 -8.08 -20.21 -15.51
N CYS A 521 -9.33 -20.06 -15.08
CA CYS A 521 -10.48 -20.03 -15.98
C CYS A 521 -10.42 -18.83 -16.93
N ARG A 522 -9.99 -17.67 -16.44
CA ARG A 522 -9.79 -16.46 -17.26
C ARG A 522 -8.70 -16.63 -18.30
N LYS A 523 -7.60 -17.33 -17.95
CA LYS A 523 -6.51 -17.61 -18.89
C LYS A 523 -6.99 -18.53 -20.03
N LEU A 524 -7.70 -19.62 -19.70
CA LEU A 524 -8.26 -20.52 -20.72
C LEU A 524 -9.32 -19.81 -21.57
N TRP A 525 -10.15 -18.97 -20.95
CA TRP A 525 -11.13 -18.15 -21.66
C TRP A 525 -10.48 -17.21 -22.68
N HIS A 526 -9.37 -16.57 -22.29
CA HIS A 526 -8.61 -15.71 -23.20
C HIS A 526 -8.06 -16.51 -24.40
N LEU A 527 -7.54 -17.72 -24.18
CA LEU A 527 -7.05 -18.59 -25.24
C LEU A 527 -8.17 -19.00 -26.22
N LEU A 528 -9.37 -19.32 -25.69
CA LEU A 528 -10.55 -19.70 -26.52
C LEU A 528 -11.04 -18.54 -27.41
N ASN A 529 -10.75 -17.29 -27.03
CA ASN A 529 -11.14 -16.09 -27.77
C ASN A 529 -10.01 -15.53 -28.65
N GLN A 530 -8.84 -16.17 -28.74
CA GLN A 530 -7.82 -15.78 -29.72
C GLN A 530 -8.31 -16.07 -31.15
N GLU A 531 -8.10 -15.15 -32.07
CA GLU A 531 -8.63 -15.14 -33.44
C GLU A 531 -8.58 -16.51 -34.10
N LYS A 532 -7.42 -17.15 -34.14
CA LYS A 532 -7.25 -18.48 -34.75
C LYS A 532 -8.09 -19.58 -34.09
N VAL A 533 -8.26 -19.55 -32.77
CA VAL A 533 -9.04 -20.54 -32.01
C VAL A 533 -10.53 -20.22 -32.15
N ALA A 534 -10.90 -18.96 -32.08
CA ALA A 534 -12.28 -18.51 -32.25
C ALA A 534 -12.81 -18.80 -33.64
N ASP A 535 -12.01 -18.58 -34.69
CA ASP A 535 -12.36 -18.94 -36.09
C ASP A 535 -12.57 -20.44 -36.26
N ARG A 536 -11.70 -21.26 -35.67
CA ARG A 536 -11.85 -22.72 -35.66
C ARG A 536 -13.16 -23.17 -35.01
N LEU A 537 -13.56 -22.49 -33.95
CA LEU A 537 -14.78 -22.79 -33.18
C LEU A 537 -16.04 -22.10 -33.74
N SER A 538 -15.96 -21.42 -34.86
CA SER A 538 -17.09 -20.63 -35.41
C SER A 538 -18.34 -21.46 -35.71
N LEU A 539 -18.17 -22.73 -36.10
CA LEU A 539 -19.25 -23.66 -36.39
C LEU A 539 -19.51 -24.71 -35.31
N THR A 540 -18.74 -24.63 -34.18
CA THR A 540 -18.87 -25.59 -33.08
C THR A 540 -19.92 -25.12 -32.09
N GLU A 541 -20.80 -26.03 -31.64
CA GLU A 541 -21.68 -25.72 -30.52
C GLU A 541 -20.84 -25.56 -29.23
N LYS A 542 -20.96 -24.37 -28.63
CA LYS A 542 -20.19 -23.99 -27.46
C LYS A 542 -21.09 -23.76 -26.27
N ARG A 543 -20.77 -24.42 -25.18
CA ARG A 543 -21.49 -24.27 -23.92
C ARG A 543 -20.56 -23.97 -22.74
N TYR A 544 -21.06 -23.28 -21.73
CA TYR A 544 -20.35 -23.12 -20.48
C TYR A 544 -21.17 -23.58 -19.29
N LEU A 545 -20.47 -24.11 -18.29
CA LEU A 545 -21.03 -24.55 -17.02
C LEU A 545 -20.38 -23.78 -15.88
N ASP A 546 -21.18 -23.07 -15.11
CA ASP A 546 -20.75 -22.47 -13.85
C ASP A 546 -20.69 -23.53 -12.76
N ALA A 547 -19.47 -23.95 -12.41
CA ALA A 547 -19.26 -25.00 -11.42
C ALA A 547 -19.62 -24.57 -9.99
N ASP A 548 -19.68 -23.28 -9.69
CA ASP A 548 -20.10 -22.79 -8.37
C ASP A 548 -21.62 -22.96 -8.18
N ASN A 549 -22.40 -22.84 -9.26
CA ASN A 549 -23.85 -22.96 -9.23
C ASN A 549 -24.39 -24.35 -9.65
N HIS A 550 -23.58 -25.14 -10.39
CA HIS A 550 -23.99 -26.43 -10.95
C HIS A 550 -22.97 -27.54 -10.67
N GLN A 551 -22.57 -27.69 -9.40
CA GLN A 551 -21.55 -28.65 -8.97
C GLN A 551 -21.92 -30.10 -9.27
N GLU A 552 -23.21 -30.46 -9.23
CA GLU A 552 -23.68 -31.82 -9.51
C GLU A 552 -23.41 -32.22 -10.98
N ILE A 553 -23.70 -31.33 -11.93
CA ILE A 553 -23.46 -31.57 -13.36
C ILE A 553 -21.95 -31.67 -13.61
N ALA A 554 -21.13 -30.78 -13.01
CA ALA A 554 -19.68 -30.85 -13.11
C ALA A 554 -19.13 -32.19 -12.60
N THR A 555 -19.66 -32.68 -11.47
CA THR A 555 -19.28 -33.96 -10.88
C THR A 555 -19.67 -35.16 -11.76
N GLN A 556 -20.88 -35.15 -12.34
CA GLN A 556 -21.36 -36.19 -13.28
C GLN A 556 -20.47 -36.28 -14.53
N LEU A 557 -19.97 -35.14 -15.02
CA LEU A 557 -19.02 -35.08 -16.14
C LEU A 557 -17.57 -35.39 -15.72
N GLY A 558 -17.35 -35.80 -14.46
CA GLY A 558 -16.05 -36.18 -13.93
C GLY A 558 -15.07 -35.01 -13.77
N VAL A 559 -15.55 -33.77 -13.63
CA VAL A 559 -14.71 -32.58 -13.40
C VAL A 559 -14.16 -32.60 -11.98
N ARG A 560 -12.82 -32.66 -11.85
CA ARG A 560 -12.12 -32.71 -10.55
C ARG A 560 -11.35 -31.43 -10.21
N GLY A 561 -11.30 -30.49 -11.16
CA GLY A 561 -10.58 -29.21 -11.00
C GLY A 561 -10.93 -28.23 -12.10
N LEU A 562 -10.74 -26.93 -11.84
CA LEU A 562 -11.06 -25.85 -12.73
C LEU A 562 -9.81 -25.11 -13.21
N PRO A 563 -9.81 -24.62 -14.47
CA PRO A 563 -10.81 -24.83 -15.51
C PRO A 563 -10.82 -26.28 -16.04
N ALA A 564 -11.96 -26.70 -16.59
CA ALA A 564 -11.99 -27.88 -17.44
C ALA A 564 -12.59 -27.51 -18.81
N LEU A 565 -11.99 -28.05 -19.88
CA LEU A 565 -12.50 -27.95 -21.22
C LEU A 565 -12.76 -29.38 -21.70
N LEU A 566 -14.01 -29.64 -22.07
CA LEU A 566 -14.51 -30.99 -22.40
C LEU A 566 -15.13 -30.97 -23.78
N VAL A 567 -15.02 -32.09 -24.47
CA VAL A 567 -15.95 -32.44 -25.57
C VAL A 567 -17.02 -33.34 -24.98
N VAL A 568 -18.27 -32.94 -25.09
CA VAL A 568 -19.41 -33.67 -24.54
C VAL A 568 -20.28 -34.15 -25.72
N GLN A 569 -20.69 -35.43 -25.68
CA GLN A 569 -21.61 -36.01 -26.64
C GLN A 569 -22.57 -36.94 -25.91
N GLN A 570 -23.88 -36.81 -26.20
CA GLN A 570 -24.94 -37.57 -25.53
C GLN A 570 -24.85 -37.52 -23.99
N GLY A 571 -24.51 -36.34 -23.43
CA GLY A 571 -24.40 -36.10 -22.00
C GLY A 571 -23.14 -36.68 -21.33
N GLN A 572 -22.21 -37.22 -22.10
CA GLN A 572 -20.98 -37.81 -21.58
C GLN A 572 -19.74 -37.04 -22.05
N ALA A 573 -18.77 -36.84 -21.19
CA ALA A 573 -17.49 -36.26 -21.55
C ALA A 573 -16.66 -37.30 -22.32
N VAL A 574 -16.53 -37.12 -23.64
CA VAL A 574 -15.79 -38.04 -24.53
C VAL A 574 -14.33 -37.63 -24.69
N ALA A 575 -13.99 -36.39 -24.46
CA ALA A 575 -12.61 -35.92 -24.41
C ALA A 575 -12.45 -34.79 -23.39
N ARG A 576 -11.22 -34.66 -22.87
CA ARG A 576 -10.84 -33.61 -21.91
C ARG A 576 -9.50 -32.99 -22.32
N ALA A 577 -9.46 -31.67 -22.38
CA ALA A 577 -8.22 -30.95 -22.60
C ALA A 577 -7.26 -31.05 -21.41
N PRO A 578 -5.94 -31.12 -21.63
CA PRO A 578 -4.93 -30.97 -20.59
C PRO A 578 -5.07 -29.65 -19.82
N ALA A 579 -4.63 -29.63 -18.56
CA ALA A 579 -4.84 -28.52 -17.64
C ALA A 579 -4.11 -27.20 -18.03
N ALA A 580 -3.02 -27.30 -18.79
CA ALA A 580 -2.27 -26.14 -19.26
C ALA A 580 -1.90 -26.33 -20.73
N LEU A 581 -2.47 -25.52 -21.60
CA LEU A 581 -2.21 -25.54 -23.03
C LEU A 581 -1.75 -24.16 -23.52
N SER A 582 -0.79 -24.14 -24.47
CA SER A 582 -0.58 -22.98 -25.31
C SER A 582 -1.72 -22.87 -26.35
N ALA A 583 -1.82 -21.73 -27.01
CA ALA A 583 -2.82 -21.55 -28.09
C ALA A 583 -2.68 -22.58 -29.21
N GLU A 584 -1.43 -22.92 -29.59
CA GLU A 584 -1.13 -23.92 -30.61
C GLU A 584 -1.54 -25.34 -30.17
N GLN A 585 -1.24 -25.69 -28.91
CA GLN A 585 -1.64 -26.98 -28.34
C GLN A 585 -3.17 -27.10 -28.21
N LEU A 586 -3.85 -26.01 -27.85
CA LEU A 586 -5.29 -25.96 -27.78
C LEU A 586 -5.90 -26.14 -29.19
N PHE A 587 -5.36 -25.42 -30.17
CA PHE A 587 -5.80 -25.55 -31.58
C PHE A 587 -5.63 -26.98 -32.09
N GLN A 588 -4.48 -27.63 -31.80
CA GLN A 588 -4.24 -29.00 -32.19
C GLN A 588 -5.20 -29.97 -31.48
N TRP A 589 -5.41 -29.78 -30.17
CA TRP A 589 -6.35 -30.61 -29.41
C TRP A 589 -7.80 -30.51 -29.95
N LEU A 590 -8.23 -29.32 -30.30
CA LEU A 590 -9.55 -29.12 -30.93
C LEU A 590 -9.63 -29.87 -32.27
N HIS A 591 -8.61 -29.75 -33.10
CA HIS A 591 -8.52 -30.46 -34.36
C HIS A 591 -8.61 -31.98 -34.19
N ASP A 592 -7.85 -32.54 -33.23
CA ASP A 592 -7.79 -33.99 -33.00
C ASP A 592 -9.11 -34.56 -32.44
N ASN A 593 -9.95 -33.70 -31.87
CA ASN A 593 -11.27 -34.06 -31.34
C ASN A 593 -12.43 -33.64 -32.26
N GLY A 594 -12.15 -33.26 -33.50
CA GLY A 594 -13.17 -33.00 -34.53
C GLY A 594 -13.90 -31.67 -34.38
N LEU A 595 -13.35 -30.74 -33.65
CA LEU A 595 -13.88 -29.40 -33.41
C LEU A 595 -13.17 -28.35 -34.24
#